data_6f6ab9065009e664d335a211167aa85a
#
_entry.id   6f6ab9065009e664d335a211167aa85a
#
_cell.length_a   1.000
_cell.length_b   1.000
_cell.length_c   1.000
_cell.angle_alpha   90.00
_cell.angle_beta   90.00
_cell.angle_gamma   90.00
#
_symmetry.space_group_name_H-M   'P 1'
#
loop_
_entity.id
_entity.type
_entity.pdbx_description
1 polymer ?
#
loop_
_entity_poly.entity_id
_entity_poly.type
_entity_poly.pdbx_seq_one_letter_code
_entity_poly.pdbx_strand_id
1 'polypeptide(L)'
;MKTRGELALVLHTHMPYVEGFGTWPFGEEWLWEAVATSYLPLLDVLPGAPVTLSITPVLADQLEAPGAIERCLRFLREIRPESHRRDIAAFRAAGQTELAAELERSAAEYATAADRLEALGENGLLAALGGCASWTSAATHPVLPMLASDALVAVQ
;
A
#
# COMPACT_ATOMS: atom_id res chain seq x y z
N MET A 1 -38.49 -19.16 -12.49
CA MET A 1 -37.28 -19.08 -11.65
C MET A 1 -37.01 -17.60 -11.35
N LYS A 2 -36.93 -17.18 -10.07
CA LYS A 2 -36.50 -15.81 -9.75
C LYS A 2 -35.01 -15.73 -10.09
N THR A 3 -34.63 -14.86 -11.00
CA THR A 3 -33.25 -14.50 -11.27
C THR A 3 -32.64 -13.96 -9.99
N ARG A 4 -31.62 -14.62 -9.46
CA ARG A 4 -30.80 -14.07 -8.38
C ARG A 4 -29.91 -13.00 -9.02
N GLY A 5 -29.79 -11.84 -8.39
CA GLY A 5 -28.84 -10.83 -8.82
C GLY A 5 -27.40 -11.35 -8.64
N GLU A 6 -26.49 -10.77 -9.40
CA GLU A 6 -25.06 -11.03 -9.29
C GLU A 6 -24.37 -9.83 -8.60
N LEU A 7 -23.31 -10.08 -7.83
CA LEU A 7 -22.47 -9.07 -7.20
C LEU A 7 -21.05 -9.26 -7.70
N ALA A 8 -20.46 -8.21 -8.24
CA ALA A 8 -19.03 -8.15 -8.56
C ALA A 8 -18.35 -7.25 -7.53
N LEU A 9 -17.27 -7.76 -6.92
CA LEU A 9 -16.45 -6.98 -6.00
C LEU A 9 -15.11 -6.70 -6.66
N VAL A 10 -14.80 -5.41 -6.85
CA VAL A 10 -13.54 -4.95 -7.45
C VAL A 10 -12.79 -4.16 -6.40
N LEU A 11 -11.59 -4.60 -6.07
CA LEU A 11 -10.62 -3.86 -5.27
C LEU A 11 -9.68 -3.12 -6.19
N HIS A 12 -9.49 -1.84 -5.95
CA HIS A 12 -8.64 -0.99 -6.78
C HIS A 12 -7.48 -0.45 -5.95
N THR A 13 -6.25 -0.73 -6.39
CA THR A 13 -5.04 -0.23 -5.74
C THR A 13 -4.50 0.97 -6.49
N HIS A 14 -4.30 2.05 -5.77
CA HIS A 14 -3.73 3.29 -6.31
C HIS A 14 -2.91 3.99 -5.23
N MET A 15 -1.81 4.60 -5.67
CA MET A 15 -1.03 5.56 -4.89
C MET A 15 -0.67 6.71 -5.81
N PRO A 16 -0.90 7.98 -5.42
CA PRO A 16 -0.35 9.11 -6.14
C PRO A 16 1.16 8.97 -6.29
N TYR A 17 1.75 9.58 -7.32
CA TYR A 17 3.20 9.53 -7.49
C TYR A 17 3.88 10.31 -6.36
N VAL A 18 4.59 9.61 -5.50
CA VAL A 18 5.26 10.17 -4.30
C VAL A 18 6.76 9.91 -4.28
N GLU A 19 7.29 9.13 -5.25
CA GLU A 19 8.71 8.83 -5.35
C GLU A 19 9.55 10.11 -5.50
N GLY A 20 10.60 10.22 -4.70
CA GLY A 20 11.50 11.37 -4.72
C GLY A 20 11.00 12.63 -3.99
N PHE A 21 9.78 12.60 -3.42
CA PHE A 21 9.24 13.73 -2.66
C PHE A 21 9.68 13.75 -1.19
N GLY A 22 10.58 12.86 -0.79
CA GLY A 22 10.99 12.72 0.62
C GLY A 22 9.95 11.96 1.44
N THR A 23 9.92 12.21 2.76
CA THR A 23 9.06 11.44 3.67
C THR A 23 7.84 12.23 4.16
N TRP A 24 7.96 13.50 4.51
CA TRP A 24 6.89 14.28 5.14
C TRP A 24 6.73 15.66 4.48
N PRO A 25 5.50 16.23 4.35
CA PRO A 25 4.18 15.69 4.72
C PRO A 25 3.48 14.85 3.64
N PHE A 26 3.99 14.79 2.41
CA PHE A 26 3.36 14.17 1.23
C PHE A 26 4.38 13.34 0.44
N GLY A 27 5.17 12.54 1.14
CA GLY A 27 6.25 11.80 0.55
C GLY A 27 6.02 10.30 0.45
N GLU A 28 7.10 9.57 0.22
CA GLU A 28 7.12 8.12 0.05
C GLU A 28 6.53 7.36 1.25
N GLU A 29 6.47 7.98 2.44
CA GLU A 29 5.88 7.33 3.61
C GLU A 29 4.42 6.91 3.39
N TRP A 30 3.66 7.60 2.56
CA TRP A 30 2.30 7.19 2.22
C TRP A 30 2.26 5.85 1.51
N LEU A 31 3.23 5.63 0.61
CA LEU A 31 3.38 4.35 -0.07
C LEU A 31 3.81 3.26 0.93
N TRP A 32 4.77 3.56 1.80
CA TRP A 32 5.28 2.61 2.79
C TRP A 32 4.23 2.22 3.82
N GLU A 33 3.39 3.17 4.25
CA GLU A 33 2.22 2.90 5.10
C GLU A 33 1.23 1.98 4.37
N ALA A 34 0.92 2.26 3.11
CA ALA A 34 0.01 1.42 2.32
C ALA A 34 0.59 0.01 2.11
N VAL A 35 1.89 -0.12 1.91
CA VAL A 35 2.56 -1.44 1.84
C VAL A 35 2.32 -2.22 3.12
N ALA A 36 2.59 -1.63 4.29
CA ALA A 36 2.48 -2.33 5.57
C ALA A 36 1.04 -2.65 5.96
N THR A 37 0.12 -1.69 5.80
CA THR A 37 -1.25 -1.78 6.36
C THR A 37 -2.30 -2.27 5.37
N SER A 38 -1.97 -2.33 4.08
CA SER A 38 -2.91 -2.71 3.03
C SER A 38 -2.34 -3.78 2.10
N TYR A 39 -1.25 -3.51 1.39
CA TYR A 39 -0.82 -4.39 0.30
C TYR A 39 -0.28 -5.74 0.80
N LEU A 40 0.51 -5.77 1.85
CA LEU A 40 0.97 -7.03 2.46
C LEU A 40 -0.18 -7.85 3.07
N PRO A 41 -1.10 -7.25 3.87
CA PRO A 41 -2.28 -7.98 4.36
C PRO A 41 -3.19 -8.52 3.27
N LEU A 42 -3.34 -7.81 2.14
CA LEU A 42 -4.15 -8.28 1.00
C LEU A 42 -3.65 -9.62 0.45
N LEU A 43 -2.34 -9.88 0.48
CA LEU A 43 -1.78 -11.15 0.00
C LEU A 43 -2.29 -12.37 0.78
N ASP A 44 -2.80 -12.18 1.99
CA ASP A 44 -3.34 -13.28 2.81
C ASP A 44 -4.80 -13.60 2.46
N VAL A 45 -5.54 -12.62 1.96
CA VAL A 45 -6.99 -12.75 1.76
C VAL A 45 -7.40 -12.84 0.28
N LEU A 46 -6.56 -12.40 -0.64
CA LEU A 46 -6.86 -12.42 -2.07
C LEU A 46 -6.81 -13.82 -2.71
N PRO A 47 -5.86 -14.72 -2.36
CA PRO A 47 -5.79 -16.03 -2.99
C PRO A 47 -7.07 -16.83 -2.82
N GLY A 48 -7.73 -17.14 -3.96
CA GLY A 48 -9.00 -17.87 -3.98
C GLY A 48 -10.25 -17.06 -3.60
N ALA A 49 -10.12 -15.78 -3.26
CA ALA A 49 -11.27 -14.93 -3.02
C ALA A 49 -12.00 -14.57 -4.33
N PRO A 50 -13.35 -14.54 -4.34
CA PRO A 50 -14.13 -14.17 -5.53
C PRO A 50 -14.16 -12.64 -5.72
N VAL A 51 -12.98 -12.04 -5.84
CA VAL A 51 -12.79 -10.59 -6.04
C VAL A 51 -11.89 -10.35 -7.24
N THR A 52 -12.06 -9.20 -7.87
CA THR A 52 -11.18 -8.70 -8.93
C THR A 52 -10.24 -7.67 -8.31
N LEU A 53 -8.93 -7.84 -8.48
CA LEU A 53 -7.94 -6.84 -8.11
C LEU A 53 -7.53 -6.05 -9.35
N SER A 54 -7.52 -4.73 -9.22
CA SER A 54 -7.00 -3.79 -10.22
C SER A 54 -5.76 -3.10 -9.65
N ILE A 55 -4.65 -3.12 -10.39
CA ILE A 55 -3.40 -2.42 -10.05
C ILE A 55 -3.19 -1.29 -11.04
N THR A 56 -2.96 -0.07 -10.51
CA THR A 56 -2.60 1.08 -11.35
C THR A 56 -1.13 0.99 -11.79
N PRO A 57 -0.81 1.32 -13.05
CA PRO A 57 0.59 1.36 -13.50
C PRO A 57 1.45 2.31 -12.68
N VAL A 58 0.92 3.46 -12.25
CA VAL A 58 1.64 4.41 -11.39
C VAL A 58 2.03 3.83 -10.02
N LEU A 59 1.24 2.90 -9.47
CA LEU A 59 1.63 2.19 -8.26
C LEU A 59 2.73 1.15 -8.56
N ALA A 60 2.59 0.41 -9.65
CA ALA A 60 3.59 -0.58 -10.06
C ALA A 60 4.95 0.06 -10.30
N ASP A 61 5.00 1.17 -11.03
CA ASP A 61 6.20 1.94 -11.32
C ASP A 61 6.95 2.37 -10.04
N GLN A 62 6.22 2.85 -9.03
CA GLN A 62 6.81 3.26 -7.76
C GLN A 62 7.32 2.07 -6.92
N LEU A 63 6.67 0.92 -6.99
CA LEU A 63 7.14 -0.29 -6.29
C LEU A 63 8.37 -0.92 -6.96
N GLU A 64 8.53 -0.73 -8.28
CA GLU A 64 9.69 -1.18 -9.06
C GLU A 64 10.83 -0.15 -9.10
N ALA A 65 10.62 1.06 -8.58
CA ALA A 65 11.63 2.09 -8.58
C ALA A 65 12.92 1.63 -7.86
N PRO A 66 14.11 1.94 -8.39
CA PRO A 66 15.36 1.48 -7.79
C PRO A 66 15.48 1.83 -6.30
N GLY A 67 15.72 0.82 -5.47
CA GLY A 67 15.85 0.97 -4.03
C GLY A 67 14.54 1.26 -3.27
N ALA A 68 13.37 1.16 -3.93
CA ALA A 68 12.08 1.41 -3.29
C ALA A 68 11.84 0.49 -2.08
N ILE A 69 12.09 -0.80 -2.25
CA ILE A 69 11.92 -1.78 -1.16
C ILE A 69 12.91 -1.53 -0.03
N GLU A 70 14.15 -1.16 -0.32
CA GLU A 70 15.15 -0.80 0.68
C GLU A 70 14.70 0.42 1.50
N ARG A 71 14.20 1.48 0.83
CA ARG A 71 13.67 2.67 1.51
C ARG A 71 12.44 2.33 2.35
N CYS A 72 11.55 1.46 1.86
CA CYS A 72 10.40 0.96 2.61
C CYS A 72 10.85 0.20 3.87
N LEU A 73 11.79 -0.74 3.75
CA LEU A 73 12.32 -1.48 4.89
C LEU A 73 12.97 -0.56 5.93
N ARG A 74 13.72 0.45 5.49
CA ARG A 74 14.27 1.46 6.38
C ARG A 74 13.17 2.24 7.12
N PHE A 75 12.11 2.64 6.41
CA PHE A 75 10.97 3.31 7.03
C PHE A 75 10.33 2.43 8.11
N LEU A 76 10.04 1.16 7.79
CA LEU A 76 9.37 0.23 8.69
C LEU A 76 10.23 -0.17 9.91
N ARG A 77 11.56 -0.21 9.77
CA ARG A 77 12.48 -0.69 10.82
C ARG A 77 13.12 0.42 11.66
N GLU A 78 13.23 1.63 11.12
CA GLU A 78 13.92 2.73 11.79
C GLU A 78 13.00 3.91 12.08
N ILE A 79 12.32 4.44 11.06
CA ILE A 79 11.58 5.70 11.15
C ILE A 79 10.27 5.51 11.92
N ARG A 80 9.46 4.55 11.49
CA ARG A 80 8.15 4.29 12.10
C ARG A 80 8.24 3.80 13.56
N PRO A 81 9.14 2.89 13.92
CA PRO A 81 9.32 2.49 15.32
C PRO A 81 9.74 3.63 16.25
N GLU A 82 10.52 4.59 15.77
CA GLU A 82 10.88 5.76 16.56
C GLU A 82 9.65 6.65 16.87
N SER A 83 8.77 6.86 15.88
CA SER A 83 7.51 7.56 16.08
C SER A 83 6.64 6.82 17.11
N HIS A 84 6.43 5.52 16.95
CA HIS A 84 5.67 4.71 17.90
C HIS A 84 6.23 4.79 19.33
N ARG A 85 7.55 4.68 19.50
CA ARG A 85 8.16 4.79 20.85
C ARG A 85 7.87 6.11 21.52
N ARG A 86 7.95 7.22 20.79
CA ARG A 86 7.64 8.57 21.32
C ARG A 86 6.18 8.70 21.70
N ASP A 87 5.28 8.26 20.85
CA ASP A 87 3.84 8.35 21.08
C ASP A 87 3.40 7.45 22.24
N ILE A 88 3.90 6.20 22.32
CA ILE A 88 3.66 5.29 23.45
C ILE A 88 4.12 5.93 24.76
N ALA A 89 5.30 6.54 24.80
CA ALA A 89 5.80 7.21 25.98
C ALA A 89 4.92 8.40 26.40
N ALA A 90 4.47 9.20 25.41
CA ALA A 90 3.57 10.33 25.64
C ALA A 90 2.22 9.89 26.20
N PHE A 91 1.58 8.86 25.60
CA PHE A 91 0.31 8.33 26.10
C PHE A 91 0.42 7.71 27.49
N ARG A 92 1.50 6.99 27.78
CA ARG A 92 1.76 6.47 29.13
C ARG A 92 1.91 7.58 30.15
N ALA A 93 2.65 8.65 29.82
CA ALA A 93 2.82 9.80 30.69
C ALA A 93 1.50 10.55 30.93
N ALA A 94 0.59 10.54 29.97
CA ALA A 94 -0.76 11.10 30.08
C ALA A 94 -1.78 10.15 30.74
N GLY A 95 -1.38 8.96 31.22
CA GLY A 95 -2.26 7.96 31.82
C GLY A 95 -3.18 7.23 30.84
N GLN A 96 -2.95 7.38 29.54
CA GLN A 96 -3.76 6.76 28.48
C GLN A 96 -3.20 5.37 28.10
N THR A 97 -3.27 4.44 29.03
CA THR A 97 -2.64 3.11 28.94
C THR A 97 -3.21 2.24 27.82
N GLU A 98 -4.51 2.36 27.52
CA GLU A 98 -5.16 1.60 26.44
C GLU A 98 -4.66 2.05 25.06
N LEU A 99 -4.50 3.37 24.84
CA LEU A 99 -3.94 3.89 23.60
C LEU A 99 -2.46 3.49 23.44
N ALA A 100 -1.70 3.52 24.53
CA ALA A 100 -0.31 3.06 24.50
C ALA A 100 -0.23 1.56 24.11
N ALA A 101 -1.11 0.71 24.66
CA ALA A 101 -1.16 -0.71 24.31
C ALA A 101 -1.58 -0.94 22.85
N GLU A 102 -2.49 -0.12 22.32
CA GLU A 102 -2.89 -0.18 20.90
C GLU A 102 -1.70 0.16 19.98
N LEU A 103 -0.95 1.21 20.30
CA LEU A 103 0.25 1.55 19.54
C LEU A 103 1.35 0.49 19.62
N GLU A 104 1.46 -0.22 20.74
CA GLU A 104 2.38 -1.37 20.86
C GLU A 104 1.98 -2.52 19.93
N ARG A 105 0.68 -2.80 19.79
CA ARG A 105 0.19 -3.79 18.81
C ARG A 105 0.49 -3.33 17.39
N SER A 106 0.18 -2.08 17.08
CA SER A 106 0.50 -1.50 15.76
C SER A 106 2.01 -1.60 15.47
N ALA A 107 2.88 -1.25 16.41
CA ALA A 107 4.32 -1.38 16.23
C ALA A 107 4.77 -2.81 15.91
N ALA A 108 4.14 -3.82 16.54
CA ALA A 108 4.42 -5.22 16.23
C ALA A 108 3.94 -5.63 14.83
N GLU A 109 2.82 -5.07 14.34
CA GLU A 109 2.32 -5.30 12.98
C GLU A 109 3.30 -4.72 11.94
N TYR A 110 3.85 -3.52 12.16
CA TYR A 110 4.87 -2.94 11.28
C TYR A 110 6.17 -3.74 11.25
N ALA A 111 6.60 -4.28 12.39
CA ALA A 111 7.74 -5.18 12.43
C ALA A 111 7.50 -6.46 11.60
N THR A 112 6.31 -7.05 11.76
CA THR A 112 5.89 -8.23 10.96
C THR A 112 5.83 -7.89 9.46
N ALA A 113 5.32 -6.71 9.11
CA ALA A 113 5.27 -6.25 7.72
C ALA A 113 6.68 -6.11 7.12
N ALA A 114 7.63 -5.57 7.89
CA ALA A 114 9.03 -5.47 7.45
C ALA A 114 9.65 -6.85 7.17
N ASP A 115 9.46 -7.83 8.06
CA ASP A 115 9.98 -9.18 7.89
C ASP A 115 9.36 -9.88 6.67
N ARG A 116 8.05 -9.69 6.45
CA ARG A 116 7.36 -10.22 5.27
C ARG A 116 7.86 -9.59 3.98
N LEU A 117 8.03 -8.27 3.95
CA LEU A 117 8.53 -7.54 2.79
C LEU A 117 9.95 -7.99 2.42
N GLU A 118 10.82 -8.14 3.41
CA GLU A 118 12.19 -8.64 3.20
C GLU A 118 12.18 -10.08 2.65
N ALA A 119 11.32 -10.94 3.17
CA ALA A 119 11.19 -12.33 2.69
C ALA A 119 10.69 -12.41 1.24
N LEU A 120 9.89 -11.46 0.77
CA LEU A 120 9.43 -11.37 -0.62
C LEU A 120 10.56 -10.93 -1.57
N GLY A 121 11.51 -10.14 -1.10
CA GLY A 121 12.60 -9.59 -1.90
C GLY A 121 12.19 -8.41 -2.78
N GLU A 122 13.12 -7.93 -3.61
CA GLU A 122 13.02 -6.64 -4.31
C GLU A 122 11.75 -6.46 -5.17
N ASN A 123 11.39 -7.47 -5.95
CA ASN A 123 10.20 -7.40 -6.82
C ASN A 123 9.04 -8.30 -6.32
N GLY A 124 9.20 -8.91 -5.17
CA GLY A 124 8.29 -9.95 -4.71
C GLY A 124 6.90 -9.45 -4.36
N LEU A 125 6.79 -8.25 -3.78
CA LEU A 125 5.50 -7.65 -3.46
C LEU A 125 4.67 -7.38 -4.72
N LEU A 126 5.27 -6.73 -5.73
CA LEU A 126 4.56 -6.44 -6.98
C LEU A 126 4.23 -7.71 -7.74
N ALA A 127 5.14 -8.68 -7.79
CA ALA A 127 4.89 -9.98 -8.41
C ALA A 127 3.73 -10.73 -7.74
N ALA A 128 3.66 -10.72 -6.40
CA ALA A 128 2.59 -11.35 -5.64
C ALA A 128 1.23 -10.66 -5.86
N LEU A 129 1.20 -9.33 -5.84
CA LEU A 129 -0.01 -8.56 -6.16
C LEU A 129 -0.44 -8.79 -7.62
N GLY A 130 0.51 -8.77 -8.56
CA GLY A 130 0.28 -9.03 -9.99
C GLY A 130 -0.28 -10.43 -10.25
N GLY A 131 0.15 -11.42 -9.48
CA GLY A 131 -0.41 -12.78 -9.52
C GLY A 131 -1.89 -12.85 -9.10
N CYS A 132 -2.37 -11.90 -8.30
CA CYS A 132 -3.78 -11.78 -7.89
C CYS A 132 -4.57 -10.79 -8.75
N ALA A 133 -3.90 -9.92 -9.50
CA ALA A 133 -4.56 -8.88 -10.29
C ALA A 133 -5.06 -9.44 -11.62
N SER A 134 -6.25 -8.99 -12.03
CA SER A 134 -6.83 -9.30 -13.33
C SER A 134 -7.16 -8.05 -14.15
N TRP A 135 -7.09 -6.88 -13.55
CA TRP A 135 -7.34 -5.60 -14.20
C TRP A 135 -6.21 -4.61 -13.95
N THR A 136 -6.12 -3.65 -14.87
CA THR A 136 -5.31 -2.45 -14.73
C THR A 136 -6.17 -1.22 -15.04
N SER A 137 -5.58 -0.04 -14.98
CA SER A 137 -6.24 1.23 -15.31
C SER A 137 -5.35 2.08 -16.21
N ALA A 138 -5.80 3.30 -16.50
CA ALA A 138 -4.98 4.32 -17.16
C ALA A 138 -3.67 4.55 -16.38
N ALA A 139 -2.56 4.79 -17.10
CA ALA A 139 -1.20 4.79 -16.55
C ALA A 139 -1.03 5.72 -15.33
N THR A 140 -1.54 6.95 -15.39
CA THR A 140 -1.48 7.92 -14.31
C THR A 140 -2.81 8.09 -13.55
N HIS A 141 -3.74 7.16 -13.76
CA HIS A 141 -5.05 7.11 -13.11
C HIS A 141 -5.97 8.33 -13.37
N PRO A 142 -5.98 8.94 -14.57
CA PRO A 142 -6.94 10.00 -14.87
C PRO A 142 -8.32 9.44 -15.13
N VAL A 143 -9.32 10.28 -15.00
CA VAL A 143 -10.68 10.00 -15.47
C VAL A 143 -10.70 10.24 -16.99
N LEU A 144 -10.50 9.18 -17.78
CA LEU A 144 -10.30 9.26 -19.23
C LEU A 144 -11.32 10.13 -19.96
N PRO A 145 -12.65 10.07 -19.68
CA PRO A 145 -13.63 10.94 -20.35
C PRO A 145 -13.45 12.44 -20.07
N MET A 146 -12.65 12.81 -19.08
CA MET A 146 -12.38 14.21 -18.72
C MET A 146 -11.10 14.74 -19.35
N LEU A 147 -10.34 13.93 -20.08
CA LEU A 147 -9.14 14.38 -20.77
C LEU A 147 -9.49 15.24 -21.99
N ALA A 148 -8.72 16.32 -22.17
CA ALA A 148 -9.03 17.37 -23.13
C ALA A 148 -8.81 16.97 -24.61
N SER A 149 -8.12 15.85 -24.87
CA SER A 149 -7.82 15.40 -26.23
C SER A 149 -7.56 13.90 -26.32
N ASP A 150 -7.79 13.32 -27.51
CA ASP A 150 -7.48 11.92 -27.80
C ASP A 150 -5.99 11.60 -27.63
N ALA A 151 -5.10 12.57 -27.86
CA ALA A 151 -3.67 12.39 -27.63
C ALA A 151 -3.36 12.14 -26.15
N LEU A 152 -4.05 12.83 -25.23
CA LEU A 152 -3.91 12.60 -23.81
C LEU A 152 -4.48 11.24 -23.38
N VAL A 153 -5.53 10.77 -24.03
CA VAL A 153 -6.06 9.42 -23.79
C VAL A 153 -5.08 8.35 -24.29
N ALA A 154 -4.45 8.58 -25.45
CA ALA A 154 -3.54 7.63 -26.08
C ALA A 154 -2.23 7.39 -25.29
N VAL A 155 -1.83 8.31 -24.41
CA VAL A 155 -0.63 8.17 -23.57
C VAL A 155 -0.90 7.53 -22.20
N GLN A 156 -2.16 7.17 -21.95
CA GLN A 156 -2.57 6.48 -20.72
C GLN A 156 -2.63 4.97 -20.95
#